data_1a2d832b2ea1e8206850c14bcebeff74
#
_entry.id   1a2d832b2ea1e8206850c14bcebeff74
#
_cell.length_a   1.000
_cell.length_b   1.000
_cell.length_c   1.000
_cell.angle_alpha   90.00
_cell.angle_beta   90.00
_cell.angle_gamma   90.00
#
_symmetry.space_group_name_H-M   'P 1'
#
loop_
_entity.id
_entity.type
_entity.pdbx_description
1 polymer ?
#
loop_
_entity_poly.entity_id
_entity_poly.type
_entity_poly.pdbx_seq_one_letter_code
_entity_poly.pdbx_strand_id
1 'polypeptide(L)'
;RGKEPILPGHTMEDGFKWCIDSIEQCLPEAQKHGVHLALENHWGLTRTPEGLLRIAQAIESPWLGVLMDTGNFMEEPYDKLEEIAPFTTFVQAKTYFGGGEWYTLDLDYPRIAKILSKVGYNGYVSIEFEGKAPAEKGVAQSVELLRKAFG
;
A
#
# COMPACT_ATOMS: atom_id res chain seq x y z
N ARG A 1 -0.23 16.63 6.12
CA ARG A 1 -0.56 15.27 5.65
C ARG A 1 -1.16 14.48 6.81
N GLY A 2 -2.25 13.78 6.59
CA GLY A 2 -2.77 12.76 7.51
C GLY A 2 -3.96 13.13 8.37
N LYS A 3 -4.50 14.33 8.26
CA LYS A 3 -5.80 14.67 8.84
C LYS A 3 -6.67 15.26 7.75
N GLU A 4 -7.22 14.38 6.93
CA GLU A 4 -8.30 14.80 6.07
C GLU A 4 -9.51 15.07 6.95
N PRO A 5 -10.01 16.31 7.00
CA PRO A 5 -11.15 16.62 7.82
C PRO A 5 -12.38 15.90 7.23
N ILE A 6 -13.14 15.26 8.10
CA ILE A 6 -14.48 14.79 7.73
C ILE A 6 -15.28 16.04 7.33
N LEU A 7 -15.97 15.94 6.20
CA LEU A 7 -16.82 17.05 5.72
C LEU A 7 -17.86 17.43 6.80
N PRO A 8 -18.13 18.72 7.02
CA PRO A 8 -19.13 19.14 7.98
C PRO A 8 -20.48 18.45 7.76
N GLY A 9 -21.06 17.91 8.81
CA GLY A 9 -22.32 17.18 8.75
C GLY A 9 -22.22 15.71 8.36
N HIS A 10 -21.01 15.18 8.14
CA HIS A 10 -20.74 13.78 7.79
C HIS A 10 -19.90 13.07 8.84
N THR A 11 -19.89 11.75 8.79
CA THR A 11 -19.18 10.86 9.69
C THR A 11 -18.11 10.04 8.96
N MET A 12 -17.24 9.38 9.71
CA MET A 12 -16.30 8.38 9.13
C MET A 12 -17.06 7.25 8.42
N GLU A 13 -18.22 6.88 8.93
CA GLU A 13 -19.09 5.87 8.31
C GLU A 13 -19.54 6.29 6.92
N ASP A 14 -19.93 7.56 6.75
CA ASP A 14 -20.25 8.09 5.44
C ASP A 14 -19.07 8.01 4.48
N GLY A 15 -17.86 8.30 4.99
CA GLY A 15 -16.62 8.19 4.22
C GLY A 15 -16.34 6.77 3.74
N PHE A 16 -16.48 5.78 4.61
CA PHE A 16 -16.34 4.36 4.24
C PHE A 16 -17.38 3.95 3.19
N LYS A 17 -18.65 4.31 3.42
CA LYS A 17 -19.72 4.02 2.49
C LYS A 17 -19.43 4.61 1.10
N TRP A 18 -19.08 5.88 1.00
CA TRP A 18 -18.78 6.53 -0.28
C TRP A 18 -17.58 5.92 -0.99
N CYS A 19 -16.55 5.51 -0.25
CA CYS A 19 -15.40 4.85 -0.81
C CYS A 19 -15.79 3.50 -1.42
N ILE A 20 -16.54 2.68 -0.70
CA ILE A 20 -17.05 1.38 -1.17
C ILE A 20 -17.93 1.57 -2.40
N ASP A 21 -18.96 2.43 -2.32
CA ASP A 21 -19.89 2.72 -3.42
C ASP A 21 -19.13 3.19 -4.68
N SER A 22 -18.07 3.99 -4.52
CA SER A 22 -17.27 4.50 -5.64
C SER A 22 -16.43 3.40 -6.29
N ILE A 23 -15.82 2.53 -5.50
CA ILE A 23 -15.03 1.40 -6.00
C ILE A 23 -15.97 0.44 -6.77
N GLU A 24 -17.11 0.09 -6.20
CA GLU A 24 -18.11 -0.78 -6.85
C GLU A 24 -18.55 -0.24 -8.22
N GLN A 25 -18.70 1.07 -8.34
CA GLN A 25 -19.04 1.71 -9.62
C GLN A 25 -17.91 1.63 -10.66
N CYS A 26 -16.65 1.58 -10.23
CA CYS A 26 -15.50 1.47 -11.12
C CYS A 26 -15.21 0.03 -11.58
N LEU A 27 -15.60 -0.97 -10.79
CA LEU A 27 -15.28 -2.38 -11.04
C LEU A 27 -15.76 -2.92 -12.40
N PRO A 28 -16.98 -2.62 -12.89
CA PRO A 28 -17.41 -3.10 -14.20
C PRO A 28 -16.50 -2.65 -15.35
N GLU A 29 -16.03 -1.40 -15.32
CA GLU A 29 -15.10 -0.90 -16.33
C GLU A 29 -13.70 -1.49 -16.14
N ALA A 30 -13.24 -1.64 -14.90
CA ALA A 30 -11.97 -2.31 -14.60
C ALA A 30 -11.96 -3.75 -15.15
N GLN A 31 -12.99 -4.52 -14.88
CA GLN A 31 -13.16 -5.88 -15.38
C GLN A 31 -13.21 -5.92 -16.91
N LYS A 32 -13.98 -5.07 -17.53
CA LYS A 32 -14.12 -4.96 -19.00
C LYS A 32 -12.78 -4.70 -19.68
N HIS A 33 -11.93 -3.91 -19.05
CA HIS A 33 -10.63 -3.52 -19.61
C HIS A 33 -9.46 -4.40 -19.09
N GLY A 34 -9.73 -5.41 -18.27
CA GLY A 34 -8.69 -6.26 -17.68
C GLY A 34 -7.74 -5.51 -16.75
N VAL A 35 -8.24 -4.47 -16.07
CA VAL A 35 -7.48 -3.65 -15.14
C VAL A 35 -7.83 -4.04 -13.71
N HIS A 36 -6.83 -4.42 -12.93
CA HIS A 36 -7.01 -4.74 -11.51
C HIS A 36 -6.91 -3.45 -10.68
N LEU A 37 -7.89 -3.21 -9.81
CA LEU A 37 -7.86 -2.12 -8.85
C LEU A 37 -7.13 -2.59 -7.59
N ALA A 38 -6.24 -1.76 -7.04
CA ALA A 38 -5.50 -2.09 -5.84
C ALA A 38 -5.63 -0.93 -4.83
N LEU A 39 -6.27 -1.22 -3.69
CA LEU A 39 -6.50 -0.24 -2.62
C LEU A 39 -5.25 -0.13 -1.75
N GLU A 40 -4.69 1.06 -1.66
CA GLU A 40 -3.45 1.33 -0.95
C GLU A 40 -3.69 1.59 0.55
N ASN A 41 -2.81 1.05 1.41
CA ASN A 41 -2.67 1.52 2.78
C ASN A 41 -2.00 2.89 2.78
N HIS A 42 -2.79 3.94 3.00
CA HIS A 42 -2.37 5.32 2.96
C HIS A 42 -3.02 6.13 4.09
N TRP A 43 -3.00 7.46 3.99
CA TRP A 43 -3.68 8.34 4.94
C TRP A 43 -5.20 8.21 4.85
N GLY A 44 -5.92 8.80 5.80
CA GLY A 44 -7.38 8.80 5.80
C GLY A 44 -7.98 7.45 6.20
N LEU A 45 -8.90 6.92 5.41
CA LEU A 45 -9.65 5.70 5.72
C LEU A 45 -8.78 4.44 5.77
N THR A 46 -7.69 4.41 5.00
CA THR A 46 -6.82 3.23 4.86
C THR A 46 -5.53 3.32 5.67
N ARG A 47 -5.46 4.24 6.64
CA ARG A 47 -4.28 4.45 7.49
C ARG A 47 -4.00 3.32 8.48
N THR A 48 -4.97 2.46 8.72
CA THR A 48 -4.83 1.26 9.56
C THR A 48 -5.25 0.01 8.79
N PRO A 49 -4.76 -1.18 9.17
CA PRO A 49 -5.20 -2.43 8.57
C PRO A 49 -6.72 -2.61 8.61
N GLU A 50 -7.35 -2.30 9.74
CA GLU A 50 -8.80 -2.45 9.92
C GLU A 50 -9.57 -1.58 8.93
N GLY A 51 -9.14 -0.32 8.74
CA GLY A 51 -9.78 0.59 7.80
C GLY A 51 -9.62 0.14 6.35
N LEU A 52 -8.42 -0.29 5.98
CA LEU A 52 -8.11 -0.83 4.65
C LEU A 52 -8.93 -2.09 4.36
N LEU A 53 -8.86 -3.07 5.27
CA LEU A 53 -9.54 -4.36 5.09
C LEU A 53 -11.06 -4.24 5.16
N ARG A 54 -11.59 -3.31 5.94
CA ARG A 54 -13.01 -2.99 5.96
C ARG A 54 -13.53 -2.64 4.55
N ILE A 55 -12.78 -1.85 3.79
CA ILE A 55 -13.17 -1.48 2.42
C ILE A 55 -12.95 -2.67 1.48
N ALA A 56 -11.75 -3.27 1.52
CA ALA A 56 -11.38 -4.34 0.60
C ALA A 56 -12.27 -5.59 0.74
N GLN A 57 -12.68 -5.95 1.97
CA GLN A 57 -13.51 -7.11 2.25
C GLN A 57 -15.02 -6.86 2.09
N ALA A 58 -15.45 -5.60 2.05
CA ALA A 58 -16.86 -5.27 1.77
C ALA A 58 -17.24 -5.54 0.30
N ILE A 59 -16.25 -5.71 -0.57
CA ILE A 59 -16.43 -5.81 -2.01
C ILE A 59 -15.90 -7.17 -2.49
N GLU A 60 -16.81 -8.07 -2.85
CA GLU A 60 -16.46 -9.38 -3.42
C GLU A 60 -16.17 -9.26 -4.92
N SER A 61 -14.91 -9.05 -5.29
CA SER A 61 -14.51 -8.97 -6.68
C SER A 61 -13.08 -9.45 -6.89
N PRO A 62 -12.81 -10.30 -7.89
CA PRO A 62 -11.44 -10.67 -8.25
C PRO A 62 -10.66 -9.51 -8.89
N TRP A 63 -11.31 -8.40 -9.17
CA TRP A 63 -10.72 -7.20 -9.78
C TRP A 63 -10.36 -6.12 -8.75
N LEU A 64 -10.53 -6.42 -7.45
CA LEU A 64 -10.08 -5.57 -6.35
C LEU A 64 -9.12 -6.35 -5.46
N GLY A 65 -8.00 -5.73 -5.10
CA GLY A 65 -7.05 -6.24 -4.11
C GLY A 65 -6.43 -5.12 -3.30
N VAL A 66 -5.40 -5.46 -2.54
CA VAL A 66 -4.64 -4.48 -1.74
C VAL A 66 -3.32 -4.15 -2.43
N LEU A 67 -3.01 -2.87 -2.55
CA LEU A 67 -1.67 -2.38 -2.77
C LEU A 67 -1.01 -2.19 -1.40
N MET A 68 -0.02 -3.00 -1.11
CA MET A 68 0.80 -2.86 0.10
C MET A 68 1.90 -1.82 -0.14
N ASP A 69 1.75 -0.64 0.43
CA ASP A 69 2.86 0.30 0.58
C ASP A 69 3.64 -0.02 1.86
N THR A 70 4.93 -0.24 1.74
CA THR A 70 5.78 -0.69 2.85
C THR A 70 6.11 0.40 3.85
N GLY A 71 5.94 1.67 3.50
CA GLY A 71 6.34 2.82 4.30
C GLY A 71 5.20 3.69 4.83
N ASN A 72 3.94 3.38 4.53
CA ASN A 72 2.82 4.20 4.98
C ASN A 72 2.31 3.85 6.39
N PHE A 73 2.67 2.69 6.94
CA PHE A 73 2.50 2.38 8.37
C PHE A 73 3.73 2.86 9.13
N MET A 74 3.67 4.06 9.70
CA MET A 74 4.84 4.73 10.30
C MET A 74 5.28 4.13 11.64
N GLU A 75 4.37 3.50 12.38
CA GLU A 75 4.62 2.90 13.67
C GLU A 75 4.37 1.39 13.60
N GLU A 76 5.33 0.60 14.07
CA GLU A 76 5.27 -0.86 14.08
C GLU A 76 4.75 -1.45 12.75
N PRO A 77 5.43 -1.16 11.62
CA PRO A 77 4.88 -1.44 10.29
C PRO A 77 4.71 -2.93 10.03
N TYR A 78 5.57 -3.78 10.59
CA TYR A 78 5.65 -5.19 10.18
C TYR A 78 4.43 -6.01 10.55
N ASP A 79 3.87 -5.81 11.75
CA ASP A 79 2.66 -6.53 12.18
C ASP A 79 1.46 -6.12 11.33
N LYS A 80 1.38 -4.83 11.00
CA LYS A 80 0.35 -4.28 10.10
C LYS A 80 0.50 -4.77 8.66
N LEU A 81 1.75 -4.85 8.16
CA LEU A 81 2.03 -5.44 6.85
C LEU A 81 1.69 -6.93 6.81
N GLU A 82 1.98 -7.68 7.89
CA GLU A 82 1.63 -9.10 8.00
C GLU A 82 0.11 -9.30 7.98
N GLU A 83 -0.67 -8.41 8.59
CA GLU A 83 -2.13 -8.46 8.61
C GLU A 83 -2.75 -8.26 7.21
N ILE A 84 -2.22 -7.33 6.41
CA ILE A 84 -2.74 -7.05 5.07
C ILE A 84 -2.14 -7.95 3.98
N ALA A 85 -1.03 -8.65 4.26
CA ALA A 85 -0.31 -9.46 3.28
C ALA A 85 -1.18 -10.50 2.54
N PRO A 86 -2.13 -11.22 3.19
CA PRO A 86 -2.99 -12.19 2.49
C PRO A 86 -3.87 -11.60 1.38
N PHE A 87 -4.11 -10.30 1.41
CA PHE A 87 -4.97 -9.58 0.46
C PHE A 87 -4.17 -8.80 -0.59
N THR A 88 -2.84 -8.84 -0.47
CA THR A 88 -1.93 -8.03 -1.30
C THR A 88 -1.83 -8.58 -2.71
N THR A 89 -2.13 -7.74 -3.69
CA THR A 89 -2.01 -8.03 -5.12
C THR A 89 -0.91 -7.23 -5.80
N PHE A 90 -0.47 -6.15 -5.18
CA PHE A 90 0.63 -5.31 -5.64
C PHE A 90 1.41 -4.74 -4.45
N VAL A 91 2.73 -4.62 -4.58
CA VAL A 91 3.60 -4.05 -3.54
C VAL A 91 4.29 -2.80 -4.04
N GLN A 92 4.23 -1.74 -3.24
CA GLN A 92 4.97 -0.50 -3.42
C GLN A 92 6.06 -0.42 -2.34
N ALA A 93 7.29 -0.55 -2.77
CA ALA A 93 8.45 -0.58 -1.89
C ALA A 93 9.03 0.82 -1.73
N LYS A 94 8.74 1.44 -0.60
CA LYS A 94 9.19 2.80 -0.28
C LYS A 94 10.65 2.84 0.15
N THR A 95 11.46 3.71 -0.44
CA THR A 95 12.89 3.83 -0.16
C THR A 95 13.30 5.27 0.04
N TYR A 96 14.36 5.50 0.87
CA TYR A 96 14.70 6.84 1.37
C TYR A 96 16.19 7.17 1.26
N PHE A 97 16.88 6.74 0.21
CA PHE A 97 18.31 7.03 0.04
C PHE A 97 18.59 8.55 0.03
N GLY A 98 19.56 8.97 0.87
CA GLY A 98 19.84 10.37 1.12
C GLY A 98 18.94 11.04 2.16
N GLY A 99 18.16 10.23 2.90
CA GLY A 99 17.10 10.68 3.81
C GLY A 99 15.79 10.95 3.09
N GLY A 100 14.68 10.82 3.78
CA GLY A 100 13.35 11.06 3.22
C GLY A 100 13.04 12.55 3.08
N GLU A 101 12.17 12.88 2.16
CA GLU A 101 11.69 14.26 1.98
C GLU A 101 10.77 14.70 3.11
N TRP A 102 9.90 13.80 3.56
CA TRP A 102 8.90 14.04 4.60
C TRP A 102 9.26 13.36 5.92
N TYR A 103 9.68 12.12 5.84
CA TYR A 103 10.12 11.26 6.94
C TYR A 103 11.07 10.21 6.38
N THR A 104 11.73 9.47 7.26
CA THR A 104 12.57 8.34 6.88
C THR A 104 12.24 7.18 7.78
N LEU A 105 11.97 6.01 7.19
CA LEU A 105 11.87 4.75 7.90
C LEU A 105 13.04 3.85 7.53
N ASP A 106 13.61 3.18 8.51
CA ASP A 106 14.59 2.12 8.30
C ASP A 106 13.83 0.80 8.11
N LEU A 107 13.46 0.51 6.86
CA LEU A 107 12.65 -0.65 6.52
C LEU A 107 13.52 -1.89 6.32
N ASP A 108 13.29 -2.91 7.14
CA ASP A 108 13.90 -4.25 7.01
C ASP A 108 13.24 -5.03 5.85
N TYR A 109 13.75 -4.82 4.64
CA TYR A 109 13.25 -5.50 3.43
C TYR A 109 13.39 -7.02 3.46
N PRO A 110 14.46 -7.63 4.01
CA PRO A 110 14.48 -9.07 4.28
C PRO A 110 13.30 -9.57 5.14
N ARG A 111 12.87 -8.80 6.15
CA ARG A 111 11.68 -9.12 6.95
C ARG A 111 10.40 -8.99 6.14
N ILE A 112 10.27 -7.93 5.34
CA ILE A 112 9.12 -7.72 4.45
C ILE A 112 9.03 -8.85 3.42
N ALA A 113 10.14 -9.25 2.82
CA ALA A 113 10.18 -10.38 1.89
C ALA A 113 9.69 -11.69 2.53
N LYS A 114 10.05 -11.95 3.80
CA LYS A 114 9.54 -13.09 4.55
C LYS A 114 8.03 -13.02 4.79
N ILE A 115 7.49 -11.83 5.13
CA ILE A 115 6.05 -11.61 5.30
C ILE A 115 5.31 -11.99 4.01
N LEU A 116 5.75 -11.48 2.87
CA LEU A 116 5.15 -11.75 1.57
C LEU A 116 5.30 -13.21 1.14
N SER A 117 6.46 -13.82 1.42
CA SER A 117 6.70 -15.24 1.14
C SER A 117 5.77 -16.17 1.92
N LYS A 118 5.45 -15.86 3.19
CA LYS A 118 4.51 -16.66 4.02
C LYS A 118 3.13 -16.80 3.38
N VAL A 119 2.69 -15.79 2.64
CA VAL A 119 1.38 -15.79 1.97
C VAL A 119 1.46 -16.22 0.50
N GLY A 120 2.63 -16.61 0.02
CA GLY A 120 2.85 -17.03 -1.37
C GLY A 120 2.75 -15.89 -2.37
N TYR A 121 3.02 -14.64 -1.97
CA TYR A 121 2.99 -13.52 -2.89
C TYR A 121 4.01 -13.71 -4.02
N ASN A 122 3.54 -13.57 -5.25
CA ASN A 122 4.34 -13.74 -6.47
C ASN A 122 4.04 -12.64 -7.50
N GLY A 123 3.71 -11.45 -7.00
CA GLY A 123 3.43 -10.26 -7.81
C GLY A 123 4.65 -9.35 -7.96
N TYR A 124 4.40 -8.16 -8.47
CA TYR A 124 5.44 -7.14 -8.64
C TYR A 124 5.72 -6.40 -7.34
N VAL A 125 7.00 -6.07 -7.14
CA VAL A 125 7.47 -5.13 -6.11
C VAL A 125 7.98 -3.90 -6.82
N SER A 126 7.18 -2.84 -6.84
CA SER A 126 7.49 -1.57 -7.48
C SER A 126 8.21 -0.64 -6.51
N ILE A 127 9.21 0.08 -6.98
CA ILE A 127 9.91 1.07 -6.16
C ILE A 127 9.10 2.36 -6.09
N GLU A 128 8.93 2.87 -4.86
CA GLU A 128 8.58 4.25 -4.61
C GLU A 128 9.75 4.95 -3.91
N PHE A 129 10.48 5.76 -4.66
CA PHE A 129 11.63 6.47 -4.12
C PHE A 129 11.23 7.84 -3.59
N GLU A 130 11.25 8.01 -2.27
CA GLU A 130 10.98 9.29 -1.56
C GLU A 130 12.25 9.87 -0.91
N GLY A 131 13.44 9.50 -1.41
CA GLY A 131 14.71 9.99 -0.87
C GLY A 131 15.18 11.30 -1.50
N LYS A 132 16.10 11.97 -0.81
CA LYS A 132 16.75 13.22 -1.26
C LYS A 132 17.98 13.01 -2.15
N ALA A 133 18.46 11.79 -2.30
CA ALA A 133 19.52 11.51 -3.25
C ALA A 133 19.04 11.82 -4.68
N PRO A 134 19.95 12.16 -5.62
CA PRO A 134 19.59 12.28 -7.04
C PRO A 134 18.84 11.02 -7.49
N ALA A 135 17.68 11.19 -8.17
CA ALA A 135 16.76 10.09 -8.48
C ALA A 135 17.44 8.91 -9.19
N GLU A 136 18.29 9.19 -10.18
CA GLU A 136 19.06 8.17 -10.91
C GLU A 136 19.90 7.29 -9.97
N LYS A 137 20.52 7.87 -8.96
CA LYS A 137 21.33 7.17 -7.97
C LYS A 137 20.45 6.46 -6.94
N GLY A 138 19.44 7.15 -6.39
CA GLY A 138 18.57 6.62 -5.37
C GLY A 138 17.74 5.45 -5.87
N VAL A 139 17.19 5.54 -7.08
CA VAL A 139 16.44 4.43 -7.71
C VAL A 139 17.37 3.24 -7.98
N ALA A 140 18.58 3.45 -8.50
CA ALA A 140 19.54 2.37 -8.71
C ALA A 140 19.87 1.64 -7.40
N GLN A 141 20.13 2.37 -6.31
CA GLN A 141 20.37 1.80 -4.98
C GLN A 141 19.13 1.05 -4.45
N SER A 142 17.93 1.56 -4.74
CA SER A 142 16.67 0.89 -4.37
C SER A 142 16.51 -0.45 -5.10
N VAL A 143 16.83 -0.51 -6.39
CA VAL A 143 16.83 -1.77 -7.17
C VAL A 143 17.77 -2.80 -6.55
N GLU A 144 19.01 -2.39 -6.21
CA GLU A 144 19.99 -3.29 -5.59
C GLU A 144 19.51 -3.82 -4.23
N LEU A 145 18.95 -2.93 -3.39
CA LEU A 145 18.38 -3.28 -2.09
C LEU A 145 17.28 -4.33 -2.23
N LEU A 146 16.31 -4.08 -3.11
CA LEU A 146 15.17 -4.98 -3.29
C LEU A 146 15.58 -6.31 -3.93
N ARG A 147 16.45 -6.31 -4.93
CA ARG A 147 16.99 -7.56 -5.51
C ARG A 147 17.71 -8.42 -4.49
N LYS A 148 18.42 -7.80 -3.55
CA LYS A 148 19.09 -8.53 -2.46
C LYS A 148 18.11 -9.12 -1.45
N ALA A 149 16.96 -8.46 -1.25
CA ALA A 149 15.97 -8.89 -0.27
C ALA A 149 15.00 -9.95 -0.82
N PHE A 150 14.64 -9.85 -2.10
CA PHE A 150 13.61 -10.68 -2.76
C PHE A 150 14.18 -11.72 -3.74
N GLY A 151 15.41 -11.55 -4.19
CA GLY A 151 16.10 -12.51 -5.07
C GLY A 151 16.94 -13.43 -4.27
#